data_c22e3ff94f9373cc0667cc8cf9e48a4a
#
_entry.id   c22e3ff94f9373cc0667cc8cf9e48a4a
#
_cell.length_a   1.000
_cell.length_b   1.000
_cell.length_c   1.000
_cell.angle_alpha   90.00
_cell.angle_beta   90.00
_cell.angle_gamma   90.00
#
_symmetry.space_group_name_H-M   'P 1'
#
loop_
_entity.id
_entity.type
_entity.pdbx_description
1 polymer ?
#
loop_
_entity_poly.entity_id
_entity_poly.type
_entity_poly.pdbx_seq_one_letter_code
_entity_poly.pdbx_strand_id
1 'polypeptide(L)'
;MAQWNKTTQDFLNQERSLFEVYNIADHWGNQTDWRPQFSDNNRLKVAPFQTVFFNTFQYGKETDVWDESVVGVGTATHNASSSNVVMEVGSTAGSKVVRQTKQVMRYIPGRPATLAFAIRLEAPQVGIRRRFGLFNETDGAYFEDDGGTYSYVIRSSASGITTETRVTRENWNGEKFDGNGYTGVTADATKQQMI
;
A
#
# COMPACT_ATOMS: atom_id res chain seq x y z
N MET A 1 42.22 14.37 7.51
CA MET A 1 42.56 13.78 6.20
C MET A 1 41.82 12.50 6.07
N ALA A 2 40.83 12.43 5.22
CA ALA A 2 40.08 11.21 5.00
C ALA A 2 40.98 10.16 4.33
N GLN A 3 41.07 9.01 4.94
CA GLN A 3 41.78 7.86 4.35
C GLN A 3 40.98 7.32 3.15
N TRP A 4 41.23 7.86 2.00
CA TRP A 4 40.63 7.41 0.75
C TRP A 4 41.33 6.19 0.12
N ASN A 5 42.41 5.68 0.75
CA ASN A 5 43.33 4.74 0.08
C ASN A 5 43.02 3.27 0.27
N LYS A 6 42.01 2.90 1.03
CA LYS A 6 41.70 1.46 1.21
C LYS A 6 40.58 0.96 0.32
N THR A 7 39.87 1.85 -0.29
CA THR A 7 38.57 1.57 -0.86
C THR A 7 38.55 1.29 -2.36
N THR A 8 39.49 1.83 -3.12
CA THR A 8 39.41 1.73 -4.58
C THR A 8 39.82 0.33 -5.09
N GLN A 9 40.72 -0.36 -4.39
CA GLN A 9 41.12 -1.70 -4.79
C GLN A 9 40.21 -2.80 -4.21
N ASP A 10 39.66 -2.59 -3.03
CA ASP A 10 38.64 -3.49 -2.49
C ASP A 10 37.35 -3.44 -3.29
N PHE A 11 37.02 -2.30 -3.90
CA PHE A 11 35.89 -2.14 -4.80
C PHE A 11 36.03 -2.97 -6.09
N LEU A 12 37.22 -3.15 -6.57
CA LEU A 12 37.49 -3.86 -7.83
C LEU A 12 37.61 -5.39 -7.66
N ASN A 13 37.85 -5.85 -6.44
CA ASN A 13 38.14 -7.27 -6.19
C ASN A 13 37.07 -8.02 -5.39
N GLN A 14 36.03 -7.37 -4.95
CA GLN A 14 34.91 -8.01 -4.28
C GLN A 14 33.61 -7.66 -5.00
N GLU A 15 32.86 -8.64 -5.43
CA GLU A 15 31.47 -8.55 -5.85
C GLU A 15 30.56 -8.07 -4.70
N ARG A 16 30.93 -6.97 -4.06
CA ARG A 16 30.12 -6.34 -3.04
C ARG A 16 29.31 -5.21 -3.65
N SER A 17 28.06 -5.17 -3.25
CA SER A 17 27.14 -4.11 -3.59
C SER A 17 27.80 -2.74 -3.51
N LEU A 18 27.63 -1.93 -4.53
CA LEU A 18 28.19 -0.60 -4.75
C LEU A 18 27.87 0.47 -3.69
N PHE A 19 27.40 0.10 -2.51
CA PHE A 19 26.96 1.03 -1.47
C PHE A 19 27.46 0.61 -0.07
N GLU A 20 28.77 0.58 0.14
CA GLU A 20 29.26 0.82 1.49
C GLU A 20 29.31 2.34 1.71
N VAL A 21 28.27 2.88 2.33
CA VAL A 21 28.28 4.26 2.78
C VAL A 21 29.07 4.30 4.09
N TYR A 22 30.30 4.74 4.01
CA TYR A 22 31.11 4.98 5.19
C TYR A 22 30.64 6.24 5.90
N ASN A 23 30.38 6.10 7.18
CA ASN A 23 30.18 7.12 8.20
C ASN A 23 30.12 8.57 7.67
N ILE A 24 28.91 9.03 7.40
CA ILE A 24 28.65 10.44 7.18
C ILE A 24 28.59 11.07 8.59
N ALA A 25 29.57 11.85 8.95
CA ALA A 25 29.49 12.68 10.14
C ALA A 25 28.41 13.74 9.94
N ASP A 26 27.60 13.99 10.96
CA ASP A 26 26.74 15.15 10.98
C ASP A 26 27.59 16.44 10.98
N HIS A 27 27.00 17.60 10.82
CA HIS A 27 27.76 18.84 10.74
C HIS A 27 28.45 19.25 12.08
N TRP A 28 28.21 18.49 13.16
CA TRP A 28 28.95 18.61 14.44
C TRP A 28 30.06 17.57 14.59
N GLY A 29 30.29 16.73 13.57
CA GLY A 29 31.35 15.75 13.58
C GLY A 29 31.03 14.44 14.33
N ASN A 30 29.79 14.24 14.76
CA ASN A 30 29.36 12.97 15.32
C ASN A 30 29.26 11.93 14.22
N GLN A 31 29.90 10.80 14.41
CA GLN A 31 29.74 9.64 13.51
C GLN A 31 28.34 9.05 13.76
N THR A 32 27.42 9.32 12.85
CA THR A 32 26.15 8.60 12.83
C THR A 32 26.36 7.31 12.06
N ASP A 33 26.00 6.19 12.66
CA ASP A 33 26.00 4.88 12.01
C ASP A 33 24.88 4.85 10.95
N TRP A 34 25.15 5.52 9.84
CA TRP A 34 24.23 5.60 8.69
C TRP A 34 24.39 4.33 7.87
N ARG A 35 23.63 3.31 8.24
CA ARG A 35 23.43 2.19 7.34
C ARG A 35 22.40 2.60 6.30
N PRO A 36 22.67 2.41 5.00
CA PRO A 36 21.64 2.63 4.00
C PRO A 36 20.45 1.75 4.33
N GLN A 37 19.33 2.37 4.64
CA GLN A 37 18.10 1.65 4.88
C GLN A 37 17.42 1.41 3.53
N PHE A 38 17.05 0.18 3.28
CA PHE A 38 16.24 -0.19 2.15
C PHE A 38 14.79 -0.34 2.60
N SER A 39 13.87 0.04 1.73
CA SER A 39 12.46 -0.31 1.90
C SER A 39 12.27 -1.80 1.65
N ASP A 40 11.12 -2.34 2.04
CA ASP A 40 10.74 -3.72 1.77
C ASP A 40 10.76 -4.06 0.27
N ASN A 41 10.66 -3.04 -0.59
CA ASN A 41 10.78 -3.14 -2.04
C ASN A 41 12.22 -2.90 -2.54
N ASN A 42 13.21 -3.07 -1.67
CA ASN A 42 14.63 -2.92 -1.99
C ASN A 42 15.02 -1.55 -2.58
N ARG A 43 14.30 -0.50 -2.22
CA ARG A 43 14.63 0.88 -2.59
C ARG A 43 15.41 1.57 -1.49
N LEU A 44 16.47 2.28 -1.86
CA LEU A 44 17.24 3.07 -0.91
C LEU A 44 16.36 4.15 -0.26
N LYS A 45 16.28 4.15 1.06
CA LYS A 45 15.61 5.21 1.82
C LYS A 45 16.57 6.39 2.00
N VAL A 46 16.36 7.44 1.23
CA VAL A 46 17.13 8.70 1.33
C VAL A 46 16.48 9.72 2.26
N ALA A 47 15.26 9.44 2.73
CA ALA A 47 14.57 10.25 3.72
C ALA A 47 13.78 9.36 4.68
N PRO A 48 13.63 9.72 5.96
CA PRO A 48 12.78 8.98 6.87
C PRO A 48 11.32 9.04 6.40
N PHE A 49 10.63 7.90 6.43
CA PHE A 49 9.19 7.89 6.22
C PHE A 49 8.52 8.54 7.43
N GLN A 50 7.66 9.51 7.17
CA GLN A 50 6.76 10.03 8.17
C GLN A 50 5.47 9.22 8.13
N THR A 51 5.22 8.43 9.16
CA THR A 51 3.93 7.73 9.31
C THR A 51 2.86 8.77 9.61
N VAL A 52 1.91 8.92 8.72
CA VAL A 52 0.76 9.82 8.88
C VAL A 52 -0.39 9.12 9.58
N PHE A 53 -0.60 7.86 9.26
CA PHE A 53 -1.65 7.03 9.85
C PHE A 53 -1.15 5.59 9.97
N PHE A 54 -1.38 4.98 11.11
CA PHE A 54 -1.12 3.57 11.36
C PHE A 54 -2.23 3.03 12.26
N ASN A 55 -2.76 1.88 11.89
CA ASN A 55 -3.78 1.21 12.70
C ASN A 55 -3.65 -0.31 12.60
N THR A 56 -3.88 -0.98 13.72
CA THR A 56 -4.06 -2.42 13.81
C THR A 56 -5.39 -2.68 14.50
N PHE A 57 -6.17 -3.62 14.02
CA PHE A 57 -7.46 -3.96 14.62
C PHE A 57 -7.30 -4.96 15.77
N GLN A 58 -6.29 -4.79 16.61
CA GLN A 58 -5.98 -5.75 17.68
C GLN A 58 -7.05 -5.80 18.75
N TYR A 59 -7.63 -4.65 19.12
CA TYR A 59 -8.53 -4.55 20.26
C TYR A 59 -9.99 -4.28 19.88
N GLY A 60 -10.26 -3.91 18.64
CA GLY A 60 -11.61 -3.58 18.23
C GLY A 60 -11.71 -3.01 16.82
N LYS A 61 -12.88 -2.46 16.50
CA LYS A 61 -13.13 -1.77 15.22
C LYS A 61 -12.43 -0.43 15.12
N GLU A 62 -11.86 0.08 16.21
CA GLU A 62 -11.21 1.39 16.29
C GLU A 62 -12.14 2.53 15.80
N THR A 63 -13.32 2.60 16.39
CA THR A 63 -14.37 3.57 15.99
C THR A 63 -13.98 5.02 16.22
N ASP A 64 -12.93 5.28 17.00
CA ASP A 64 -12.43 6.64 17.24
C ASP A 64 -11.69 7.20 16.01
N VAL A 65 -11.06 6.33 15.23
CA VAL A 65 -10.26 6.70 14.04
C VAL A 65 -10.88 6.27 12.73
N TRP A 66 -11.85 5.33 12.77
CA TRP A 66 -12.57 4.85 11.59
C TRP A 66 -14.04 5.23 11.63
N ASP A 67 -14.54 5.64 10.49
CA ASP A 67 -15.96 5.82 10.23
C ASP A 67 -16.50 4.63 9.43
N GLU A 68 -17.76 4.27 9.70
CA GLU A 68 -18.43 3.12 9.09
C GLU A 68 -19.79 3.53 8.55
N SER A 69 -20.06 3.20 7.30
CA SER A 69 -21.33 3.44 6.65
C SER A 69 -21.83 2.15 6.01
N VAL A 70 -23.06 1.81 6.29
CA VAL A 70 -23.74 0.64 5.73
C VAL A 70 -25.02 1.08 5.03
N VAL A 71 -25.18 0.67 3.77
CA VAL A 71 -26.37 0.87 2.98
C VAL A 71 -26.93 -0.49 2.58
N GLY A 72 -28.23 -0.68 2.75
CA GLY A 72 -28.87 -1.96 2.47
C GLY A 72 -28.49 -3.06 3.47
N VAL A 73 -28.19 -4.23 2.98
CA VAL A 73 -27.83 -5.38 3.81
C VAL A 73 -26.31 -5.57 3.82
N GLY A 74 -25.70 -5.36 4.97
CA GLY A 74 -24.26 -5.55 5.13
C GLY A 74 -23.84 -5.43 6.59
N THR A 75 -22.64 -5.89 6.88
CA THR A 75 -22.05 -5.83 8.22
C THR A 75 -20.55 -5.54 8.16
N ALA A 76 -20.04 -4.94 9.21
CA ALA A 76 -18.61 -4.90 9.48
C ALA A 76 -18.41 -5.40 10.92
N THR A 77 -17.72 -6.52 11.07
CA THR A 77 -17.57 -7.22 12.36
C THR A 77 -16.10 -7.38 12.71
N HIS A 78 -15.73 -7.03 13.93
CA HIS A 78 -14.39 -7.27 14.45
C HIS A 78 -14.21 -8.73 14.81
N ASN A 79 -13.12 -9.32 14.36
CA ASN A 79 -12.71 -10.66 14.74
C ASN A 79 -11.45 -10.57 15.62
N ALA A 80 -11.63 -10.79 16.91
CA ALA A 80 -10.55 -10.68 17.88
C ALA A 80 -9.45 -11.74 17.72
N SER A 81 -9.80 -12.93 17.22
CA SER A 81 -8.82 -14.02 17.06
C SER A 81 -7.84 -13.78 15.92
N SER A 82 -8.25 -13.05 14.91
CA SER A 82 -7.41 -12.70 13.75
C SER A 82 -7.07 -11.20 13.68
N SER A 83 -7.49 -10.42 14.67
CA SER A 83 -7.21 -8.98 14.77
C SER A 83 -7.54 -8.22 13.48
N ASN A 84 -8.72 -8.48 12.94
CA ASN A 84 -9.16 -7.86 11.69
C ASN A 84 -10.63 -7.42 11.76
N VAL A 85 -11.07 -6.68 10.76
CA VAL A 85 -12.48 -6.33 10.54
C VAL A 85 -12.95 -6.99 9.27
N VAL A 86 -13.95 -7.84 9.39
CA VAL A 86 -14.61 -8.52 8.28
C VAL A 86 -15.77 -7.64 7.81
N MET A 87 -15.76 -7.28 6.54
CA MET A 87 -16.82 -6.52 5.88
C MET A 87 -17.59 -7.43 4.93
N GLU A 88 -18.88 -7.53 5.14
CA GLU A 88 -19.75 -8.40 4.35
C GLU A 88 -20.92 -7.60 3.76
N VAL A 89 -21.32 -7.92 2.55
CA VAL A 89 -22.52 -7.38 1.90
C VAL A 89 -23.47 -8.52 1.57
N GLY A 90 -24.76 -8.28 1.74
CA GLY A 90 -25.80 -9.23 1.35
C GLY A 90 -26.04 -9.25 -0.15
N SER A 91 -26.92 -10.16 -0.60
CA SER A 91 -27.27 -10.34 -2.01
C SER A 91 -28.20 -9.27 -2.58
N THR A 92 -28.70 -8.34 -1.77
CA THR A 92 -29.57 -7.27 -2.21
C THR A 92 -28.77 -6.25 -3.04
N ALA A 93 -29.25 -5.98 -4.25
CA ALA A 93 -28.60 -5.01 -5.13
C ALA A 93 -28.51 -3.61 -4.47
N GLY A 94 -27.35 -2.96 -4.64
CA GLY A 94 -27.07 -1.67 -4.02
C GLY A 94 -26.60 -1.72 -2.57
N SER A 95 -26.50 -2.91 -1.97
CA SER A 95 -25.89 -3.05 -0.63
C SER A 95 -24.44 -2.64 -0.65
N LYS A 96 -24.01 -1.90 0.38
CA LYS A 96 -22.67 -1.32 0.44
C LYS A 96 -22.21 -1.24 1.89
N VAL A 97 -20.98 -1.62 2.14
CA VAL A 97 -20.28 -1.40 3.42
C VAL A 97 -19.03 -0.60 3.13
N VAL A 98 -18.85 0.51 3.82
CA VAL A 98 -17.68 1.38 3.69
C VAL A 98 -17.06 1.57 5.05
N ARG A 99 -15.75 1.44 5.11
CA ARG A 99 -14.95 1.90 6.23
C ARG A 99 -13.90 2.87 5.73
N GLN A 100 -13.85 4.02 6.32
CA GLN A 100 -12.90 5.07 5.96
C GLN A 100 -12.29 5.69 7.21
N THR A 101 -11.09 6.21 7.09
CA THR A 101 -10.46 6.95 8.18
C THR A 101 -11.18 8.27 8.40
N LYS A 102 -11.41 8.65 9.67
CA LYS A 102 -11.92 9.98 10.01
C LYS A 102 -10.88 11.07 9.70
N GLN A 103 -9.61 10.72 9.75
CA GLN A 103 -8.54 11.62 9.36
C GLN A 103 -8.42 11.70 7.83
N VAL A 104 -8.53 12.90 7.30
CA VAL A 104 -8.30 13.15 5.88
C VAL A 104 -6.80 13.23 5.61
N MET A 105 -6.31 12.37 4.74
CA MET A 105 -4.92 12.40 4.28
C MET A 105 -4.83 13.37 3.11
N ARG A 106 -4.21 14.52 3.37
CA ARG A 106 -4.06 15.55 2.35
C ARG A 106 -3.02 15.15 1.32
N TYR A 107 -3.42 15.17 0.06
CA TYR A 107 -2.47 15.06 -1.05
C TYR A 107 -1.58 16.31 -1.10
N ILE A 108 -0.27 16.10 -1.16
CA ILE A 108 0.72 17.16 -1.30
C ILE A 108 1.47 16.93 -2.61
N PRO A 109 1.31 17.79 -3.62
CA PRO A 109 2.04 17.66 -4.88
C PRO A 109 3.54 17.55 -4.68
N GLY A 110 4.18 16.63 -5.40
CA GLY A 110 5.63 16.41 -5.31
C GLY A 110 6.10 15.58 -4.13
N ARG A 111 5.21 15.19 -3.19
CA ARG A 111 5.53 14.24 -2.12
C ARG A 111 4.97 12.86 -2.44
N PRO A 112 5.80 11.82 -2.48
CA PRO A 112 5.30 10.46 -2.63
C PRO A 112 4.54 10.04 -1.36
N ALA A 113 3.39 9.37 -1.55
CA ALA A 113 2.67 8.69 -0.50
C ALA A 113 2.79 7.19 -0.69
N THR A 114 3.07 6.47 0.39
CA THR A 114 3.05 5.01 0.40
C THR A 114 1.88 4.55 1.25
N LEU A 115 1.11 3.65 0.70
CA LEU A 115 -0.04 3.05 1.36
C LEU A 115 0.18 1.55 1.40
N ALA A 116 0.06 0.96 2.57
CA ALA A 116 0.20 -0.47 2.76
C ALA A 116 -1.02 -1.03 3.49
N PHE A 117 -1.60 -2.08 2.93
CA PHE A 117 -2.72 -2.81 3.53
C PHE A 117 -2.37 -4.28 3.72
N ALA A 118 -2.78 -4.84 4.85
CA ALA A 118 -2.91 -6.27 5.00
C ALA A 118 -4.38 -6.63 4.76
N ILE A 119 -4.68 -7.27 3.65
CA ILE A 119 -6.04 -7.54 3.20
C ILE A 119 -6.22 -9.00 2.75
N ARG A 120 -7.41 -9.53 2.97
CA ARG A 120 -7.88 -10.78 2.38
C ARG A 120 -9.19 -10.49 1.66
N LEU A 121 -9.19 -10.69 0.35
CA LEU A 121 -10.35 -10.36 -0.49
C LEU A 121 -11.39 -11.47 -0.53
N GLU A 122 -11.04 -12.70 -0.15
CA GLU A 122 -11.83 -13.92 -0.36
C GLU A 122 -12.05 -14.25 -1.84
N ALA A 123 -12.65 -15.41 -2.12
CA ALA A 123 -12.92 -15.82 -3.48
C ALA A 123 -13.74 -14.76 -4.24
N PRO A 124 -13.40 -14.47 -5.49
CA PRO A 124 -14.16 -13.54 -6.31
C PRO A 124 -15.61 -13.99 -6.47
N GLN A 125 -16.54 -13.04 -6.41
CA GLN A 125 -17.96 -13.28 -6.62
C GLN A 125 -18.52 -12.31 -7.64
N VAL A 126 -19.23 -12.81 -8.63
CA VAL A 126 -19.88 -11.97 -9.66
C VAL A 126 -20.88 -11.00 -9.00
N GLY A 127 -20.81 -9.73 -9.37
CA GLY A 127 -21.66 -8.68 -8.83
C GLY A 127 -21.14 -8.07 -7.51
N ILE A 128 -20.04 -8.58 -6.96
CA ILE A 128 -19.38 -7.98 -5.79
C ILE A 128 -18.17 -7.18 -6.25
N ARG A 129 -18.14 -5.92 -5.81
CA ARG A 129 -17.04 -5.01 -6.07
C ARG A 129 -16.34 -4.63 -4.77
N ARG A 130 -15.04 -4.88 -4.69
CA ARG A 130 -14.20 -4.58 -3.53
C ARG A 130 -13.18 -3.53 -3.89
N ARG A 131 -13.02 -2.54 -3.02
CA ARG A 131 -12.11 -1.41 -3.26
C ARG A 131 -11.32 -1.09 -2.01
N PHE A 132 -10.05 -0.79 -2.17
CA PHE A 132 -9.20 -0.29 -1.09
C PHE A 132 -8.13 0.63 -1.66
N GLY A 133 -7.80 1.68 -0.94
CA GLY A 133 -6.87 2.69 -1.41
C GLY A 133 -7.04 4.02 -0.71
N LEU A 134 -6.47 5.04 -1.30
CA LEU A 134 -6.57 6.42 -0.86
C LEU A 134 -7.50 7.17 -1.82
N PHE A 135 -8.76 7.23 -1.52
CA PHE A 135 -9.76 7.86 -2.38
C PHE A 135 -10.99 8.33 -1.60
N ASN A 136 -11.71 9.24 -2.20
CA ASN A 136 -13.04 9.69 -1.77
C ASN A 136 -14.05 9.54 -2.91
N GLU A 137 -15.17 10.23 -2.84
CA GLU A 137 -16.21 10.15 -3.85
C GLU A 137 -15.81 10.77 -5.20
N THR A 138 -14.85 11.70 -5.20
CA THR A 138 -14.47 12.49 -6.37
C THR A 138 -13.07 12.22 -6.86
N ASP A 139 -12.13 11.97 -5.96
CA ASP A 139 -10.70 11.91 -6.28
C ASP A 139 -10.00 10.76 -5.56
N GLY A 140 -8.86 10.33 -6.10
CA GLY A 140 -7.96 9.39 -5.46
C GLY A 140 -7.49 8.24 -6.34
N ALA A 141 -6.79 7.29 -5.71
CA ALA A 141 -6.29 6.09 -6.35
C ALA A 141 -6.62 4.87 -5.49
N TYR A 142 -7.05 3.79 -6.11
CA TYR A 142 -7.44 2.58 -5.41
C TYR A 142 -7.28 1.34 -6.27
N PHE A 143 -7.17 0.22 -5.58
CA PHE A 143 -7.27 -1.10 -6.16
C PHE A 143 -8.73 -1.54 -6.16
N GLU A 144 -9.18 -2.16 -7.24
CA GLU A 144 -10.53 -2.66 -7.42
C GLU A 144 -10.49 -4.15 -7.81
N ASP A 145 -11.29 -4.94 -7.14
CA ASP A 145 -11.68 -6.27 -7.56
C ASP A 145 -13.17 -6.24 -7.94
N ASP A 146 -13.48 -6.41 -9.20
CA ASP A 146 -14.85 -6.47 -9.72
C ASP A 146 -15.13 -7.90 -10.21
N GLY A 147 -15.63 -8.72 -9.30
CA GLY A 147 -15.96 -10.11 -9.59
C GLY A 147 -14.79 -10.97 -10.10
N GLY A 148 -13.56 -10.66 -9.68
CA GLY A 148 -12.32 -11.33 -10.09
C GLY A 148 -11.51 -10.56 -11.15
N THR A 149 -12.04 -9.46 -11.65
CA THR A 149 -11.28 -8.56 -12.52
C THR A 149 -10.55 -7.53 -11.67
N TYR A 150 -9.24 -7.66 -11.58
CA TYR A 150 -8.40 -6.75 -10.80
C TYR A 150 -7.97 -5.55 -11.61
N SER A 151 -8.08 -4.36 -11.03
CA SER A 151 -7.71 -3.11 -11.68
C SER A 151 -7.09 -2.12 -10.70
N TYR A 152 -6.15 -1.31 -11.17
CA TYR A 152 -5.82 -0.05 -10.54
C TYR A 152 -6.70 1.05 -11.16
N VAL A 153 -7.27 1.88 -10.29
CA VAL A 153 -8.18 2.93 -10.71
C VAL A 153 -7.69 4.26 -10.18
N ILE A 154 -7.62 5.24 -11.07
CA ILE A 154 -7.43 6.64 -10.71
C ILE A 154 -8.75 7.34 -10.94
N ARG A 155 -9.25 8.01 -9.90
CA ARG A 155 -10.44 8.83 -9.93
C ARG A 155 -10.04 10.30 -9.85
N SER A 156 -10.64 11.13 -10.68
CA SER A 156 -10.36 12.57 -10.69
C SER A 156 -11.58 13.37 -11.07
N SER A 157 -11.77 14.48 -10.36
CA SER A 157 -12.80 15.49 -10.63
C SER A 157 -12.23 16.79 -11.20
N ALA A 158 -10.98 16.80 -11.62
CA ALA A 158 -10.29 18.00 -12.11
C ALA A 158 -10.99 18.70 -13.31
N SER A 159 -11.76 17.96 -14.10
CA SER A 159 -12.56 18.50 -15.21
C SER A 159 -13.94 19.02 -14.80
N GLY A 160 -14.27 19.01 -13.49
CA GLY A 160 -15.60 19.32 -12.98
C GLY A 160 -16.57 18.13 -13.00
N ILE A 161 -16.19 17.03 -13.64
CA ILE A 161 -16.93 15.76 -13.68
C ILE A 161 -16.01 14.67 -13.16
N THR A 162 -16.51 13.86 -12.24
CA THR A 162 -15.73 12.72 -11.73
C THR A 162 -15.56 11.67 -12.83
N THR A 163 -14.31 11.41 -13.18
CA THR A 163 -13.92 10.40 -14.16
C THR A 163 -13.06 9.33 -13.50
N GLU A 164 -13.11 8.11 -14.02
CA GLU A 164 -12.31 6.98 -13.55
C GLU A 164 -11.52 6.39 -14.71
N THR A 165 -10.21 6.31 -14.54
CA THR A 165 -9.32 5.61 -15.45
C THR A 165 -8.93 4.29 -14.82
N ARG A 166 -9.26 3.18 -15.48
CA ARG A 166 -8.97 1.81 -15.04
C ARG A 166 -7.89 1.18 -15.89
N VAL A 167 -6.93 0.57 -15.21
CA VAL A 167 -5.92 -0.29 -15.84
C VAL A 167 -6.08 -1.70 -15.27
N THR A 168 -6.61 -2.60 -16.07
CA THR A 168 -6.78 -4.00 -15.67
C THR A 168 -5.44 -4.71 -15.51
N ARG A 169 -5.39 -5.76 -14.70
CA ARG A 169 -4.17 -6.51 -14.40
C ARG A 169 -3.39 -6.95 -15.65
N GLU A 170 -4.09 -7.28 -16.71
CA GLU A 170 -3.50 -7.71 -17.99
C GLU A 170 -2.65 -6.60 -18.64
N ASN A 171 -2.98 -5.34 -18.37
CA ASN A 171 -2.33 -4.17 -18.92
C ASN A 171 -1.34 -3.50 -17.95
N TRP A 172 -1.08 -4.10 -16.78
CA TRP A 172 -0.07 -3.56 -15.87
C TRP A 172 1.32 -3.69 -16.51
N ASN A 173 2.09 -2.64 -16.40
CA ASN A 173 3.45 -2.58 -16.94
C ASN A 173 4.53 -3.09 -15.97
N GLY A 174 4.13 -3.46 -14.75
CA GLY A 174 4.99 -4.09 -13.76
C GLY A 174 4.63 -5.55 -13.53
N GLU A 175 4.85 -6.04 -12.32
CA GLU A 175 4.47 -7.39 -11.92
C GLU A 175 2.94 -7.54 -11.89
N LYS A 176 2.44 -8.59 -12.53
CA LYS A 176 1.00 -8.88 -12.62
C LYS A 176 0.49 -9.85 -11.57
N PHE A 177 1.39 -10.49 -10.83
CA PHE A 177 1.06 -11.50 -9.83
C PHE A 177 0.14 -12.63 -10.36
N ASP A 178 0.39 -13.03 -11.61
CA ASP A 178 -0.31 -14.12 -12.30
C ASP A 178 0.54 -15.39 -12.46
N GLY A 179 1.72 -15.40 -11.83
CA GLY A 179 2.69 -16.48 -11.91
C GLY A 179 3.61 -16.42 -13.13
N ASN A 180 3.34 -15.54 -14.09
CA ASN A 180 4.12 -15.40 -15.33
C ASN A 180 5.11 -14.22 -15.30
N GLY A 181 5.09 -13.43 -14.23
CA GLY A 181 6.01 -12.31 -14.05
C GLY A 181 7.40 -12.73 -13.58
N TYR A 182 8.29 -11.74 -13.43
CA TYR A 182 9.68 -11.99 -13.01
C TYR A 182 9.81 -12.57 -11.60
N THR A 183 8.81 -12.40 -10.73
CA THR A 183 8.79 -12.97 -9.37
C THR A 183 8.24 -14.40 -9.33
N GLY A 184 7.49 -14.83 -10.35
CA GLY A 184 6.76 -16.09 -10.36
C GLY A 184 5.63 -16.19 -9.31
N VAL A 185 5.29 -15.09 -8.66
CA VAL A 185 4.26 -15.05 -7.61
C VAL A 185 2.87 -14.99 -8.23
N THR A 186 1.97 -15.84 -7.73
CA THR A 186 0.54 -15.77 -8.03
C THR A 186 -0.21 -15.22 -6.82
N ALA A 187 -0.98 -14.15 -7.03
CA ALA A 187 -1.84 -13.61 -6.00
C ALA A 187 -3.01 -14.55 -5.71
N ASP A 188 -3.21 -14.87 -4.45
CA ASP A 188 -4.31 -15.72 -3.97
C ASP A 188 -5.24 -14.87 -3.09
N ALA A 189 -6.39 -14.48 -3.64
CA ALA A 189 -7.36 -13.64 -2.95
C ALA A 189 -7.92 -14.26 -1.65
N THR A 190 -7.82 -15.58 -1.50
CA THR A 190 -8.30 -16.30 -0.31
C THR A 190 -7.33 -16.24 0.87
N LYS A 191 -6.09 -15.80 0.61
CA LYS A 191 -5.06 -15.64 1.63
C LYS A 191 -4.86 -14.16 1.97
N GLN A 192 -4.40 -13.93 3.19
CA GLN A 192 -3.98 -12.58 3.58
C GLN A 192 -2.75 -12.17 2.78
N GLN A 193 -2.81 -10.99 2.19
CA GLN A 193 -1.74 -10.40 1.41
C GLN A 193 -1.44 -9.00 1.94
N MET A 194 -0.18 -8.60 1.86
CA MET A 194 0.24 -7.22 2.09
C MET A 194 0.41 -6.55 0.71
N ILE A 195 -0.30 -5.48 0.48
CA ILE A 195 -0.32 -4.72 -0.78
C ILE A 195 0.07 -3.28 -0.50
#